data_2b2b333f425970860b6fba4e781f3365
#
_entry.id   2b2b333f425970860b6fba4e781f3365
#
_cell.length_a   1.000
_cell.length_b   1.000
_cell.length_c   1.000
_cell.angle_alpha   90.00
_cell.angle_beta   90.00
_cell.angle_gamma   90.00
#
_symmetry.space_group_name_H-M   'P 1'
#
loop_
_entity.id
_entity.type
_entity.pdbx_description
1 polymer ?
#
loop_
_entity_poly.entity_id
_entity_poly.type
_entity_poly.pdbx_seq_one_letter_code
_entity_poly.pdbx_strand_id
1 'polypeptide(L)'
;MLLNFQQMIVDFTGMDIANASLLDEGTAAAEAMGLSYRLDKKDSKTVFISENCHPQTIEVVKTRAEPLGLKVVVGSEDKVIDETSDLVCGIIQYPGTLGDIKDPSEYISKIHKKNGKAILVCDLLALALLKTPAELGADIAVGSSQRFGIPMGYGGPHAAFFATK
;
A
#
# COMPACT_ATOMS: atom_id res chain seq x y z
N MET A 1 -16.40 -15.44 -11.84
CA MET A 1 -16.51 -14.44 -10.73
C MET A 1 -15.13 -13.91 -10.31
N LEU A 2 -14.15 -14.74 -9.92
CA LEU A 2 -12.82 -14.27 -9.48
C LEU A 2 -12.07 -13.45 -10.55
N LEU A 3 -12.12 -13.86 -11.80
CA LEU A 3 -11.51 -13.10 -12.92
C LEU A 3 -12.14 -11.70 -13.06
N ASN A 4 -13.46 -11.58 -12.84
CA ASN A 4 -14.11 -10.27 -12.89
C ASN A 4 -13.63 -9.37 -11.74
N PHE A 5 -13.45 -9.93 -10.53
CA PHE A 5 -12.88 -9.19 -9.41
C PHE A 5 -11.48 -8.68 -9.74
N GLN A 6 -10.60 -9.56 -10.23
CA GLN A 6 -9.23 -9.18 -10.62
C GLN A 6 -9.25 -8.07 -11.68
N GLN A 7 -10.11 -8.20 -12.72
CA GLN A 7 -10.22 -7.19 -13.76
C GLN A 7 -10.71 -5.84 -13.21
N MET A 8 -11.71 -5.84 -12.32
CA MET A 8 -12.19 -4.61 -11.68
C MET A 8 -11.07 -3.91 -10.89
N ILE A 9 -10.27 -4.67 -10.15
CA ILE A 9 -9.14 -4.10 -9.41
C ILE A 9 -8.10 -3.50 -10.37
N VAL A 10 -7.77 -4.20 -11.44
CA VAL A 10 -6.87 -3.69 -12.50
C VAL A 10 -7.43 -2.39 -13.09
N ASP A 11 -8.71 -2.35 -13.45
CA ASP A 11 -9.34 -1.18 -14.05
C ASP A 11 -9.34 0.04 -13.10
N PHE A 12 -9.62 -0.16 -11.79
CA PHE A 12 -9.60 0.92 -10.81
C PHE A 12 -8.20 1.41 -10.44
N THR A 13 -7.23 0.51 -10.39
CA THR A 13 -5.87 0.86 -9.96
C THR A 13 -4.95 1.27 -11.10
N GLY A 14 -5.30 0.90 -12.33
CA GLY A 14 -4.45 1.05 -13.51
C GLY A 14 -3.22 0.12 -13.50
N MET A 15 -3.15 -0.83 -12.57
CA MET A 15 -2.05 -1.81 -12.49
C MET A 15 -2.20 -2.91 -13.53
N ASP A 16 -1.11 -3.66 -13.80
CA ASP A 16 -1.09 -4.68 -14.85
C ASP A 16 -1.76 -5.99 -14.43
N ILE A 17 -1.63 -6.34 -13.14
CA ILE A 17 -2.15 -7.60 -12.59
C ILE A 17 -2.67 -7.43 -11.18
N ALA A 18 -3.71 -8.18 -10.82
CA ALA A 18 -4.26 -8.25 -9.48
C ALA A 18 -4.48 -9.69 -9.05
N ASN A 19 -4.40 -9.94 -7.73
CA ASN A 19 -4.81 -11.22 -7.16
C ASN A 19 -6.34 -11.32 -7.01
N ALA A 20 -6.84 -12.49 -6.63
CA ALA A 20 -8.27 -12.68 -6.41
C ALA A 20 -8.75 -12.03 -5.11
N SER A 21 -8.03 -12.22 -3.98
CA SER A 21 -8.28 -11.52 -2.72
C SER A 21 -7.22 -11.85 -1.66
N LEU A 22 -7.16 -11.00 -0.63
CA LEU A 22 -6.47 -11.22 0.62
C LEU A 22 -7.44 -11.00 1.79
N LEU A 23 -6.99 -11.20 3.04
CA LEU A 23 -7.85 -11.12 4.21
C LEU A 23 -8.38 -9.70 4.43
N ASP A 24 -7.47 -8.74 4.63
CA ASP A 24 -7.79 -7.35 4.92
C ASP A 24 -6.68 -6.40 4.40
N GLU A 25 -6.93 -5.10 4.50
CA GLU A 25 -6.00 -4.07 4.04
C GLU A 25 -4.63 -4.14 4.74
N GLY A 26 -4.61 -4.30 6.06
CA GLY A 26 -3.36 -4.38 6.82
C GLY A 26 -2.52 -5.59 6.40
N THR A 27 -3.16 -6.75 6.20
CA THR A 27 -2.51 -7.95 5.68
C THR A 27 -1.98 -7.73 4.27
N ALA A 28 -2.77 -7.09 3.40
CA ALA A 28 -2.36 -6.80 2.03
C ALA A 28 -1.13 -5.86 1.99
N ALA A 29 -1.10 -4.84 2.84
CA ALA A 29 0.06 -3.94 2.99
C ALA A 29 1.30 -4.70 3.49
N ALA A 30 1.13 -5.61 4.46
CA ALA A 30 2.23 -6.43 4.95
C ALA A 30 2.75 -7.44 3.89
N GLU A 31 1.87 -8.02 3.08
CA GLU A 31 2.28 -8.88 1.96
C GLU A 31 3.00 -8.06 0.87
N ALA A 32 2.58 -6.82 0.60
CA ALA A 32 3.27 -5.91 -0.31
C ALA A 32 4.69 -5.56 0.18
N MET A 33 4.84 -5.30 1.48
CA MET A 33 6.16 -5.17 2.11
C MET A 33 7.00 -6.43 1.93
N GLY A 34 6.44 -7.60 2.23
CA GLY A 34 7.12 -8.89 2.10
C GLY A 34 7.54 -9.20 0.65
N LEU A 35 6.71 -8.87 -0.33
CA LEU A 35 7.06 -8.98 -1.74
C LEU A 35 8.21 -8.05 -2.10
N SER A 36 8.13 -6.79 -1.68
CA SER A 36 9.17 -5.79 -1.92
C SER A 36 10.51 -6.24 -1.34
N TYR A 37 10.52 -6.79 -0.13
CA TYR A 37 11.72 -7.32 0.51
C TYR A 37 12.31 -8.52 -0.26
N ARG A 38 11.48 -9.45 -0.72
CA ARG A 38 11.96 -10.59 -1.53
C ARG A 38 12.53 -10.19 -2.89
N LEU A 39 12.07 -9.07 -3.44
CA LEU A 39 12.57 -8.53 -4.71
C LEU A 39 13.79 -7.61 -4.53
N ASP A 40 14.08 -7.17 -3.30
CA ASP A 40 15.21 -6.30 -3.03
C ASP A 40 16.54 -7.06 -3.19
N LYS A 41 17.38 -6.56 -4.11
CA LYS A 41 18.70 -7.13 -4.41
C LYS A 41 19.83 -6.50 -3.58
N LYS A 42 19.52 -5.51 -2.75
CA LYS A 42 20.53 -4.70 -2.02
C LYS A 42 20.64 -5.05 -0.56
N ASP A 43 19.84 -5.99 -0.07
CA ASP A 43 19.72 -6.33 1.35
C ASP A 43 19.33 -5.14 2.24
N SER A 44 18.49 -4.23 1.69
CA SER A 44 17.91 -3.14 2.45
C SER A 44 17.09 -3.67 3.62
N LYS A 45 17.08 -2.94 4.74
CA LYS A 45 16.38 -3.39 5.95
C LYS A 45 15.35 -2.37 6.46
N THR A 46 15.21 -1.24 5.78
CA THR A 46 14.32 -0.18 6.24
C THR A 46 13.03 -0.16 5.43
N VAL A 47 11.91 -0.13 6.15
CA VAL A 47 10.55 0.06 5.63
C VAL A 47 10.02 1.38 6.17
N PHE A 48 9.64 2.28 5.28
CA PHE A 48 8.94 3.50 5.66
C PHE A 48 7.43 3.27 5.64
N ILE A 49 6.72 3.74 6.65
CA ILE A 49 5.25 3.82 6.67
C ILE A 49 4.85 5.24 7.04
N SER A 50 3.98 5.82 6.22
CA SER A 50 3.34 7.10 6.52
C SER A 50 2.54 7.02 7.82
N GLU A 51 2.67 8.04 8.68
CA GLU A 51 1.83 8.20 9.87
C GLU A 51 0.34 8.42 9.53
N ASN A 52 0.05 8.76 8.27
CA ASN A 52 -1.31 8.90 7.74
C ASN A 52 -1.95 7.56 7.34
N CYS A 53 -1.23 6.43 7.42
CA CYS A 53 -1.82 5.11 7.27
C CYS A 53 -2.75 4.80 8.45
N HIS A 54 -3.73 3.93 8.22
CA HIS A 54 -4.60 3.48 9.30
C HIS A 54 -3.79 2.79 10.41
N PRO A 55 -4.08 3.07 11.70
CA PRO A 55 -3.33 2.49 12.81
C PRO A 55 -3.22 0.96 12.76
N GLN A 56 -4.30 0.28 12.34
CA GLN A 56 -4.31 -1.17 12.18
C GLN A 56 -3.30 -1.63 11.12
N THR A 57 -3.23 -0.94 9.99
CA THR A 57 -2.28 -1.24 8.91
C THR A 57 -0.85 -1.09 9.40
N ILE A 58 -0.55 -0.01 10.13
CA ILE A 58 0.77 0.24 10.72
C ILE A 58 1.18 -0.92 11.64
N GLU A 59 0.29 -1.33 12.55
CA GLU A 59 0.61 -2.38 13.54
C GLU A 59 0.75 -3.78 12.89
N VAL A 60 -0.06 -4.12 11.90
CA VAL A 60 0.08 -5.38 11.16
C VAL A 60 1.42 -5.41 10.41
N VAL A 61 1.79 -4.33 9.73
CA VAL A 61 3.07 -4.25 9.01
C VAL A 61 4.25 -4.37 9.98
N LYS A 62 4.23 -3.69 11.14
CA LYS A 62 5.27 -3.85 12.18
C LYS A 62 5.39 -5.29 12.64
N THR A 63 4.28 -5.95 12.98
CA THR A 63 4.24 -7.34 13.42
C THR A 63 4.83 -8.30 12.39
N ARG A 64 4.58 -8.05 11.11
CA ARG A 64 5.07 -8.88 10.00
C ARG A 64 6.52 -8.55 9.61
N ALA A 65 7.00 -7.34 9.90
CA ALA A 65 8.37 -6.90 9.64
C ALA A 65 9.37 -7.49 10.64
N GLU A 66 8.97 -7.61 11.91
CA GLU A 66 9.83 -8.05 13.02
C GLU A 66 10.54 -9.39 12.75
N PRO A 67 9.85 -10.50 12.42
CA PRO A 67 10.50 -11.78 12.15
C PRO A 67 11.39 -11.78 10.91
N LEU A 68 11.25 -10.80 10.01
CA LEU A 68 12.10 -10.60 8.84
C LEU A 68 13.36 -9.77 9.16
N GLY A 69 13.47 -9.26 10.39
CA GLY A 69 14.56 -8.37 10.79
C GLY A 69 14.52 -7.00 10.10
N LEU A 70 13.34 -6.56 9.67
CA LEU A 70 13.14 -5.27 9.02
C LEU A 70 12.88 -4.18 10.06
N LYS A 71 13.51 -3.03 9.86
CA LYS A 71 13.29 -1.83 10.66
C LYS A 71 12.14 -1.02 10.07
N VAL A 72 11.03 -0.90 10.79
CA VAL A 72 9.91 -0.05 10.40
C VAL A 72 10.09 1.34 10.98
N VAL A 73 10.04 2.36 10.12
CA VAL A 73 10.08 3.78 10.49
C VAL A 73 8.73 4.40 10.12
N VAL A 74 8.02 4.90 11.14
CA VAL A 74 6.72 5.56 10.97
C VAL A 74 6.92 7.06 11.13
N GLY A 75 6.34 7.86 10.24
CA GLY A 75 6.39 9.31 10.34
C GLY A 75 5.85 10.03 9.11
N SER A 76 6.08 11.34 9.10
CA SER A 76 5.67 12.19 7.98
C SER A 76 6.53 11.90 6.74
N GLU A 77 5.88 11.82 5.59
CA GLU A 77 6.52 11.63 4.27
C GLU A 77 7.56 12.71 4.00
N ASP A 78 7.28 13.95 4.40
CA ASP A 78 8.16 15.10 4.15
C ASP A 78 9.52 15.00 4.84
N LYS A 79 9.58 14.32 5.99
CA LYS A 79 10.78 14.25 6.83
C LYS A 79 11.50 12.92 6.69
N VAL A 80 10.80 11.83 6.92
CA VAL A 80 11.42 10.51 7.10
C VAL A 80 12.01 9.96 5.81
N ILE A 81 11.37 10.20 4.66
CA ILE A 81 11.90 9.68 3.39
C ILE A 81 13.26 10.31 3.07
N ASP A 82 13.41 11.61 3.35
CA ASP A 82 14.67 12.30 3.05
C ASP A 82 15.83 11.88 3.99
N GLU A 83 15.51 11.54 5.23
CA GLU A 83 16.49 11.13 6.24
C GLU A 83 16.95 9.67 6.11
N THR A 84 16.25 8.84 5.34
CA THR A 84 16.55 7.42 5.18
C THR A 84 17.51 7.18 4.02
N SER A 85 18.57 6.40 4.22
CA SER A 85 19.59 6.14 3.19
C SER A 85 19.13 5.21 2.09
N ASP A 86 18.42 4.13 2.46
CA ASP A 86 17.90 3.10 1.56
C ASP A 86 16.56 2.56 2.07
N LEU A 87 15.73 2.10 1.17
CA LEU A 87 14.40 1.59 1.48
C LEU A 87 14.14 0.25 0.79
N VAL A 88 13.56 -0.68 1.52
CA VAL A 88 12.85 -1.84 0.93
C VAL A 88 11.59 -1.33 0.22
N CYS A 89 10.78 -0.57 0.94
CA CYS A 89 9.58 0.05 0.41
C CYS A 89 9.15 1.25 1.26
N GLY A 90 8.30 2.09 0.66
CA GLY A 90 7.53 3.11 1.34
C GLY A 90 6.04 2.84 1.18
N ILE A 91 5.29 2.88 2.28
CA ILE A 91 3.84 2.63 2.32
C ILE A 91 3.13 3.95 2.62
N ILE A 92 2.23 4.35 1.74
CA ILE A 92 1.49 5.62 1.82
C ILE A 92 -0.01 5.33 1.69
N GLN A 93 -0.82 5.96 2.54
CA GLN A 93 -2.29 5.87 2.51
C GLN A 93 -2.87 6.93 1.58
N TYR A 94 -3.85 6.56 0.75
CA TYR A 94 -4.48 7.45 -0.22
C TYR A 94 -5.98 7.14 -0.41
N PRO A 95 -6.89 7.95 0.13
CA PRO A 95 -6.71 9.09 1.06
C PRO A 95 -6.13 8.68 2.42
N GLY A 96 -5.57 9.64 3.16
CA GLY A 96 -5.07 9.44 4.51
C GLY A 96 -6.16 9.10 5.54
N THR A 97 -5.75 8.64 6.73
CA THR A 97 -6.65 8.23 7.82
C THR A 97 -7.63 9.32 8.26
N LEU A 98 -7.22 10.57 8.21
CA LEU A 98 -8.06 11.71 8.57
C LEU A 98 -8.87 12.27 7.38
N GLY A 99 -8.82 11.60 6.23
CA GLY A 99 -9.54 11.99 5.02
C GLY A 99 -8.79 13.02 4.17
N ASP A 100 -7.55 13.32 4.48
CA ASP A 100 -6.73 14.23 3.69
C ASP A 100 -6.36 13.59 2.35
N ILE A 101 -6.43 14.41 1.31
CA ILE A 101 -6.10 14.03 -0.06
C ILE A 101 -4.88 14.84 -0.49
N LYS A 102 -3.72 14.19 -0.50
CA LYS A 102 -2.47 14.77 -1.00
C LYS A 102 -2.02 14.00 -2.24
N ASP A 103 -1.46 14.68 -3.22
CA ASP A 103 -0.84 14.01 -4.38
C ASP A 103 0.46 13.34 -3.92
N PRO A 104 0.56 12.00 -3.93
CA PRO A 104 1.74 11.29 -3.42
C PRO A 104 2.88 11.17 -4.44
N SER A 105 2.75 11.74 -5.63
CA SER A 105 3.71 11.56 -6.74
C SER A 105 5.13 11.95 -6.37
N GLU A 106 5.29 13.06 -5.60
CA GLU A 106 6.61 13.50 -5.13
C GLU A 106 7.23 12.47 -4.17
N TYR A 107 6.44 11.96 -3.23
CA TYR A 107 6.91 10.96 -2.25
C TYR A 107 7.26 9.63 -2.93
N ILE A 108 6.46 9.20 -3.90
CA ILE A 108 6.75 8.02 -4.73
C ILE A 108 8.09 8.20 -5.44
N SER A 109 8.33 9.36 -6.05
CA SER A 109 9.60 9.68 -6.69
C SER A 109 10.79 9.65 -5.73
N LYS A 110 10.60 10.14 -4.50
CA LYS A 110 11.62 10.08 -3.44
C LYS A 110 11.92 8.64 -3.02
N ILE A 111 10.89 7.80 -2.84
CA ILE A 111 11.04 6.37 -2.53
C ILE A 111 11.84 5.66 -3.62
N HIS A 112 11.51 5.91 -4.90
CA HIS A 112 12.24 5.34 -6.02
C HIS A 112 13.71 5.78 -6.08
N LYS A 113 14.02 7.04 -5.76
CA LYS A 113 15.41 7.52 -5.66
C LYS A 113 16.21 6.79 -4.58
N LYS A 114 15.54 6.26 -3.55
CA LYS A 114 16.15 5.41 -2.51
C LYS A 114 16.11 3.91 -2.89
N ASN A 115 15.74 3.61 -4.13
CA ASN A 115 15.57 2.27 -4.71
C ASN A 115 14.50 1.41 -4.01
N GLY A 116 13.63 2.01 -3.20
CA GLY A 116 12.49 1.36 -2.57
C GLY A 116 11.32 1.17 -3.53
N LYS A 117 10.43 0.25 -3.20
CA LYS A 117 9.15 0.08 -3.86
C LYS A 117 8.09 0.98 -3.25
N ALA A 118 7.33 1.69 -4.06
CA ALA A 118 6.24 2.53 -3.62
C ALA A 118 4.94 1.72 -3.55
N ILE A 119 4.37 1.62 -2.35
CA ILE A 119 3.11 0.92 -2.07
C ILE A 119 2.05 1.95 -1.71
N LEU A 120 0.96 2.01 -2.48
CA LEU A 120 -0.21 2.81 -2.13
C LEU A 120 -1.30 1.93 -1.52
N VAL A 121 -1.74 2.32 -0.33
CA VAL A 121 -2.92 1.76 0.33
C VAL A 121 -4.11 2.64 -0.03
N CYS A 122 -5.07 2.12 -0.81
CA CYS A 122 -6.06 2.93 -1.51
C CYS A 122 -7.49 2.55 -1.16
N ASP A 123 -8.37 3.57 -1.12
CA ASP A 123 -9.82 3.37 -1.16
C ASP A 123 -10.29 3.30 -2.62
N LEU A 124 -10.81 2.15 -3.06
CA LEU A 124 -11.29 1.94 -4.43
C LEU A 124 -12.38 2.94 -4.85
N LEU A 125 -13.26 3.35 -3.92
CA LEU A 125 -14.29 4.34 -4.25
C LEU A 125 -13.67 5.72 -4.52
N ALA A 126 -12.64 6.08 -3.79
CA ALA A 126 -11.90 7.34 -4.02
C ALA A 126 -11.23 7.33 -5.40
N LEU A 127 -10.74 6.19 -5.88
CA LEU A 127 -10.10 6.07 -7.19
C LEU A 127 -11.05 6.30 -8.38
N ALA A 128 -12.37 6.30 -8.15
CA ALA A 128 -13.33 6.74 -9.17
C ALA A 128 -13.24 8.25 -9.49
N LEU A 129 -12.63 9.03 -8.60
CA LEU A 129 -12.50 10.50 -8.72
C LEU A 129 -11.05 10.98 -8.73
N LEU A 130 -10.14 10.20 -8.14
CA LEU A 130 -8.74 10.55 -7.97
C LEU A 130 -7.87 9.84 -9.00
N LYS A 131 -6.64 10.33 -9.18
CA LYS A 131 -5.65 9.63 -10.03
C LYS A 131 -5.41 8.21 -9.52
N THR A 132 -5.27 7.29 -10.44
CA THR A 132 -4.97 5.90 -10.12
C THR A 132 -3.55 5.72 -9.57
N PRO A 133 -3.30 4.67 -8.76
CA PRO A 133 -1.95 4.31 -8.32
C PRO A 133 -0.93 4.21 -9.47
N ALA A 134 -1.33 3.66 -10.61
CA ALA A 134 -0.45 3.55 -11.78
C ALA A 134 -0.07 4.91 -12.36
N GLU A 135 -1.03 5.84 -12.50
CA GLU A 135 -0.79 7.23 -12.96
C GLU A 135 0.13 7.98 -11.98
N LEU A 136 0.02 7.72 -10.70
CA LEU A 136 0.87 8.30 -9.65
C LEU A 136 2.28 7.68 -9.62
N GLY A 137 2.50 6.56 -10.31
CA GLY A 137 3.78 5.90 -10.41
C GLY A 137 4.05 4.83 -9.35
N ALA A 138 3.05 4.44 -8.55
CA ALA A 138 3.20 3.37 -7.56
C ALA A 138 3.60 2.04 -8.20
N ASP A 139 4.34 1.20 -7.46
CA ASP A 139 4.69 -0.16 -7.88
C ASP A 139 3.62 -1.17 -7.49
N ILE A 140 2.99 -0.96 -6.33
CA ILE A 140 1.97 -1.85 -5.76
C ILE A 140 0.82 -1.01 -5.23
N ALA A 141 -0.40 -1.47 -5.45
CA ALA A 141 -1.62 -0.93 -4.88
C ALA A 141 -2.32 -2.01 -4.05
N VAL A 142 -2.72 -1.67 -2.82
CA VAL A 142 -3.46 -2.54 -1.92
C VAL A 142 -4.60 -1.78 -1.27
N GLY A 143 -5.56 -2.49 -0.71
CA GLY A 143 -6.67 -1.87 0.02
C GLY A 143 -7.81 -2.84 0.28
N SER A 144 -8.93 -2.34 0.77
CA SER A 144 -10.13 -3.12 1.03
C SER A 144 -11.13 -3.03 -0.12
N SER A 145 -11.75 -4.15 -0.48
CA SER A 145 -12.87 -4.19 -1.43
C SER A 145 -14.25 -4.04 -0.75
N GLN A 146 -14.32 -3.80 0.56
CA GLN A 146 -15.58 -3.55 1.27
C GLN A 146 -16.41 -2.42 0.66
N ARG A 147 -15.74 -1.45 0.04
CA ARG A 147 -16.36 -0.30 -0.62
C ARG A 147 -17.23 -0.68 -1.82
N PHE A 148 -17.16 -1.91 -2.31
CA PHE A 148 -18.06 -2.44 -3.33
C PHE A 148 -19.45 -2.82 -2.80
N GLY A 149 -19.79 -2.45 -1.57
CA GLY A 149 -21.13 -2.57 -1.02
C GLY A 149 -21.32 -3.75 -0.05
N ILE A 150 -20.26 -4.22 0.58
CA ILE A 150 -20.36 -5.26 1.62
C ILE A 150 -20.96 -4.64 2.89
N PRO A 151 -22.06 -5.19 3.43
CA PRO A 151 -22.70 -4.68 4.65
C PRO A 151 -21.76 -4.75 5.86
N MET A 152 -21.75 -3.70 6.68
CA MET A 152 -20.89 -3.60 7.87
C MET A 152 -21.51 -4.21 9.14
N GLY A 153 -22.43 -5.17 9.03
CA GLY A 153 -22.99 -5.89 10.19
C GLY A 153 -21.86 -6.61 10.95
N TYR A 154 -21.66 -6.28 12.22
CA TYR A 154 -20.54 -6.79 13.05
C TYR A 154 -19.16 -6.56 12.41
N GLY A 155 -18.95 -5.41 11.74
CA GLY A 155 -17.73 -5.10 10.99
C GLY A 155 -17.76 -5.58 9.53
N GLY A 156 -18.64 -6.49 9.19
CA GLY A 156 -18.80 -7.07 7.85
C GLY A 156 -17.68 -8.04 7.46
N PRO A 157 -17.90 -8.84 6.43
CA PRO A 157 -16.82 -9.62 5.80
C PRO A 157 -15.76 -8.68 5.20
N HIS A 158 -14.50 -9.07 5.30
CA HIS A 158 -13.39 -8.37 4.67
C HIS A 158 -12.90 -9.13 3.44
N ALA A 159 -12.46 -8.39 2.44
CA ALA A 159 -11.64 -8.88 1.35
C ALA A 159 -10.76 -7.73 0.88
N ALA A 160 -9.46 -7.96 0.88
CA ALA A 160 -8.51 -7.00 0.37
C ALA A 160 -8.13 -7.33 -1.07
N PHE A 161 -7.62 -6.33 -1.76
CA PHE A 161 -6.99 -6.48 -3.06
C PHE A 161 -5.49 -6.23 -2.98
N PHE A 162 -4.79 -6.76 -3.94
CA PHE A 162 -3.37 -6.55 -4.18
C PHE A 162 -3.17 -6.49 -5.69
N ALA A 163 -2.62 -5.39 -6.18
CA ALA A 163 -2.33 -5.20 -7.60
C ALA A 163 -0.91 -4.63 -7.78
N THR A 164 -0.26 -5.00 -8.88
CA THR A 164 1.12 -4.60 -9.18
C THR A 164 1.33 -4.45 -10.68
N LYS A 165 2.43 -3.80 -11.04
CA LYS A 165 2.96 -3.75 -12.41
C LYS A 165 3.57 -5.07 -12.80
#